data_f81672506f1beb0212b1b2c1be9a267b
#
_entry.id   f81672506f1beb0212b1b2c1be9a267b
#
_cell.length_a   1.000
_cell.length_b   1.000
_cell.length_c   1.000
_cell.angle_alpha   90.00
_cell.angle_beta   90.00
_cell.angle_gamma   90.00
#
_symmetry.space_group_name_H-M   'P 1'
#
loop_
_entity.id
_entity.type
_entity.pdbx_description
1 polymer ?
#
loop_
_entity_poly.entity_id
_entity_poly.type
_entity_poly.pdbx_seq_one_letter_code
_entity_poly.pdbx_strand_id
1 'polypeptide(L)'
;MSLITVSPEELISKSRIYLQAKQGIESEIQKVNSMNQTLTSVWQGKAFNAYLSQYDQLKIQVQKFENLLEQINSQINIYANSMQQKDLEDSRRFGL
;
A
#
# COMPACT_ATOMS: atom_id res chain seq x y z
N MET A 1 27.43 -3.00 -17.76
CA MET A 1 26.85 -2.54 -16.50
C MET A 1 25.88 -1.41 -16.77
N SER A 2 24.63 -1.62 -16.45
CA SER A 2 23.62 -0.59 -16.65
C SER A 2 23.59 0.32 -15.43
N LEU A 3 23.76 1.60 -15.65
CA LEU A 3 23.52 2.60 -14.63
C LEU A 3 22.03 2.86 -14.57
N ILE A 4 21.42 2.55 -13.43
CA ILE A 4 20.03 2.90 -13.20
C ILE A 4 20.03 4.34 -12.71
N THR A 5 19.63 5.23 -13.61
CA THR A 5 19.52 6.64 -13.26
C THR A 5 18.06 6.93 -12.98
N VAL A 6 17.68 6.79 -11.71
CA VAL A 6 16.37 7.21 -11.24
C VAL A 6 16.56 8.35 -10.28
N SER A 7 15.92 9.48 -10.55
CA SER A 7 16.02 10.63 -9.65
C SER A 7 15.22 10.36 -8.37
N PRO A 8 15.60 11.00 -7.24
CA PRO A 8 14.82 10.92 -6.01
C PRO A 8 13.36 11.34 -6.22
N GLU A 9 13.13 12.37 -7.03
CA GLU A 9 11.77 12.86 -7.33
C GLU A 9 10.95 11.81 -8.06
N GLU A 10 11.56 11.08 -9.00
CA GLU A 10 10.89 10.00 -9.72
C GLU A 10 10.54 8.84 -8.80
N LEU A 11 11.45 8.49 -7.87
CA LEU A 11 11.17 7.43 -6.90
C LEU A 11 9.98 7.79 -6.02
N ILE A 12 9.94 9.02 -5.51
CA ILE A 12 8.83 9.50 -4.68
C ILE A 12 7.53 9.48 -5.47
N SER A 13 7.56 10.00 -6.70
CA SER A 13 6.38 10.05 -7.56
C SER A 13 5.85 8.66 -7.86
N LYS A 14 6.73 7.74 -8.26
CA LYS A 14 6.34 6.38 -8.64
C LYS A 14 5.92 5.54 -7.45
N SER A 15 6.48 5.80 -6.26
CA SER A 15 6.10 5.08 -5.05
C SER A 15 4.64 5.29 -4.65
N ARG A 16 4.02 6.35 -5.13
CA ARG A 16 2.60 6.62 -4.85
C ARG A 16 1.68 5.53 -5.37
N ILE A 17 2.13 4.71 -6.32
CA ILE A 17 1.34 3.57 -6.81
C ILE A 17 0.98 2.62 -5.67
N TYR A 18 1.85 2.48 -4.67
CA TYR A 18 1.58 1.62 -3.51
C TYR A 18 0.42 2.16 -2.67
N LEU A 19 0.34 3.48 -2.50
CA LEU A 19 -0.78 4.10 -1.78
C LEU A 19 -2.06 4.02 -2.60
N GLN A 20 -1.98 4.19 -3.91
CA GLN A 20 -3.13 4.05 -4.79
C GLN A 20 -3.66 2.62 -4.77
N ALA A 21 -2.77 1.63 -4.78
CA ALA A 21 -3.15 0.23 -4.68
C ALA A 21 -3.86 -0.05 -3.35
N LYS A 22 -3.34 0.50 -2.24
CA LYS A 22 -3.98 0.38 -0.93
C LYS A 22 -5.40 0.95 -0.96
N GLN A 23 -5.57 2.15 -1.50
CA GLN A 23 -6.88 2.80 -1.61
C GLN A 23 -7.85 1.99 -2.47
N GLY A 24 -7.35 1.42 -3.57
CA GLY A 24 -8.15 0.56 -4.43
C GLY A 24 -8.65 -0.69 -3.71
N ILE A 25 -7.78 -1.32 -2.94
CA ILE A 25 -8.13 -2.48 -2.12
C ILE A 25 -9.19 -2.10 -1.08
N GLU A 26 -9.01 -0.99 -0.37
CA GLU A 26 -9.98 -0.51 0.61
C GLU A 26 -11.34 -0.25 -0.03
N SER A 27 -11.36 0.33 -1.22
CA SER A 27 -12.61 0.58 -1.95
C SER A 27 -13.33 -0.72 -2.29
N GLU A 28 -12.60 -1.73 -2.77
CA GLU A 28 -13.18 -3.03 -3.07
C GLU A 28 -13.70 -3.75 -1.82
N ILE A 29 -12.96 -3.66 -0.72
CA ILE A 29 -13.37 -4.24 0.56
C ILE A 29 -14.67 -3.57 1.06
N GLN A 30 -14.81 -2.27 0.90
CA GLN A 30 -16.05 -1.57 1.27
C GLN A 30 -17.24 -2.08 0.46
N LYS A 31 -17.06 -2.38 -0.82
CA LYS A 31 -18.12 -2.96 -1.66
C LYS A 31 -18.53 -4.33 -1.14
N VAL A 32 -17.57 -5.16 -0.75
CA VAL A 32 -17.86 -6.48 -0.18
C VAL A 32 -18.58 -6.35 1.15
N ASN A 33 -18.15 -5.42 2.01
CA ASN A 33 -18.84 -5.17 3.29
C ASN A 33 -20.30 -4.78 3.08
N SER A 34 -20.55 -3.89 2.11
CA SER A 34 -21.92 -3.46 1.78
C SER A 34 -22.76 -4.61 1.28
N MET A 35 -22.19 -5.46 0.42
CA MET A 35 -22.87 -6.67 -0.05
C MET A 35 -23.19 -7.61 1.11
N ASN A 36 -22.25 -7.81 2.03
CA ASN A 36 -22.47 -8.67 3.20
C ASN A 36 -23.62 -8.15 4.08
N GLN A 37 -23.72 -6.84 4.25
CA GLN A 37 -24.84 -6.26 4.99
C GLN A 37 -26.18 -6.53 4.31
N THR A 38 -26.22 -6.43 2.99
CA THR A 38 -27.42 -6.76 2.22
C THR A 38 -27.77 -8.25 2.35
N LEU A 39 -26.78 -9.13 2.29
CA LEU A 39 -27.00 -10.58 2.42
C LEU A 39 -27.52 -10.96 3.81
N THR A 40 -27.18 -10.21 4.84
CA THR A 40 -27.64 -10.47 6.20
C THR A 40 -29.17 -10.52 6.30
N SER A 41 -29.88 -9.78 5.47
CA SER A 41 -31.34 -9.75 5.47
C SER A 41 -31.99 -10.89 4.71
N VAL A 42 -31.24 -11.57 3.80
CA VAL A 42 -31.80 -12.60 2.90
C VAL A 42 -31.13 -13.96 3.06
N TRP A 43 -29.98 -14.04 3.66
CA TRP A 43 -29.22 -15.27 3.87
C TRP A 43 -28.87 -15.42 5.34
N GLN A 44 -29.55 -16.31 6.02
CA GLN A 44 -29.38 -16.55 7.46
C GLN A 44 -29.05 -18.02 7.69
N GLY A 45 -28.36 -18.27 8.82
CA GLY A 45 -28.05 -19.60 9.26
C GLY A 45 -26.57 -19.90 9.33
N LYS A 46 -26.25 -21.19 9.57
CA LYS A 46 -24.89 -21.65 9.82
C LYS A 46 -23.96 -21.41 8.64
N ALA A 47 -24.45 -21.61 7.42
CA ALA A 47 -23.64 -21.42 6.23
C ALA A 47 -23.21 -19.98 6.06
N PHE A 48 -24.10 -19.03 6.31
CA PHE A 48 -23.79 -17.62 6.24
C PHE A 48 -22.79 -17.21 7.34
N ASN A 49 -22.99 -17.71 8.56
CA ASN A 49 -22.07 -17.44 9.65
C ASN A 49 -20.66 -17.97 9.38
N ALA A 50 -20.56 -19.17 8.79
CA ALA A 50 -19.30 -19.75 8.37
C ALA A 50 -18.61 -18.89 7.30
N TYR A 51 -19.37 -18.40 6.33
CA TYR A 51 -18.89 -17.50 5.30
C TYR A 51 -18.34 -16.20 5.90
N LEU A 52 -19.09 -15.57 6.81
CA LEU A 52 -18.64 -14.32 7.46
C LEU A 52 -17.35 -14.54 8.25
N SER A 53 -17.24 -15.68 8.92
CA SER A 53 -16.02 -16.01 9.66
C SER A 53 -14.82 -16.12 8.73
N GLN A 54 -14.97 -16.78 7.58
CA GLN A 54 -13.92 -16.85 6.57
C GLN A 54 -13.55 -15.48 6.01
N TYR A 55 -14.56 -14.66 5.75
CA TYR A 55 -14.35 -13.31 5.26
C TYR A 55 -13.57 -12.45 6.26
N ASP A 56 -13.91 -12.56 7.55
CA ASP A 56 -13.20 -11.82 8.59
C ASP A 56 -11.72 -12.19 8.65
N GLN A 57 -11.39 -13.47 8.47
CA GLN A 57 -10.01 -13.93 8.42
C GLN A 57 -9.29 -13.41 7.18
N LEU A 58 -9.95 -13.43 6.03
CA LEU A 58 -9.40 -12.85 4.80
C LEU A 58 -9.13 -11.37 4.97
N LYS A 59 -10.04 -10.65 5.59
CA LYS A 59 -9.93 -9.22 5.84
C LYS A 59 -8.70 -8.87 6.66
N ILE A 60 -8.37 -9.70 7.66
CA ILE A 60 -7.15 -9.53 8.44
C ILE A 60 -5.92 -9.64 7.55
N GLN A 61 -5.87 -10.61 6.65
CA GLN A 61 -4.75 -10.78 5.71
C GLN A 61 -4.65 -9.60 4.73
N VAL A 62 -5.78 -9.12 4.26
CA VAL A 62 -5.84 -7.95 3.38
C VAL A 62 -5.28 -6.71 4.09
N GLN A 63 -5.63 -6.50 5.36
CA GLN A 63 -5.10 -5.39 6.15
C GLN A 63 -3.59 -5.48 6.33
N LYS A 64 -3.06 -6.66 6.55
CA LYS A 64 -1.60 -6.88 6.60
C LYS A 64 -0.93 -6.52 5.29
N PHE A 65 -1.53 -6.91 4.18
CA PHE A 65 -1.03 -6.57 2.84
C PHE A 65 -1.05 -5.07 2.60
N GLU A 66 -2.14 -4.40 2.98
CA GLU A 66 -2.24 -2.94 2.88
C GLU A 66 -1.16 -2.23 3.69
N ASN A 67 -0.87 -2.73 4.89
CA ASN A 67 0.20 -2.18 5.72
C ASN A 67 1.56 -2.34 5.07
N LEU A 68 1.80 -3.48 4.40
CA LEU A 68 3.04 -3.70 3.65
C LEU A 68 3.18 -2.71 2.50
N LEU A 69 2.09 -2.44 1.77
CA LEU A 69 2.12 -1.45 0.69
C LEU A 69 2.50 -0.07 1.22
N GLU A 70 1.92 0.31 2.35
CA GLU A 70 2.23 1.59 2.99
C GLU A 70 3.69 1.65 3.45
N GLN A 71 4.20 0.56 4.03
CA GLN A 71 5.60 0.46 4.46
C GLN A 71 6.56 0.59 3.26
N ILE A 72 6.25 -0.06 2.14
CA ILE A 72 7.08 0.02 0.94
C ILE A 72 7.13 1.46 0.44
N ASN A 73 5.99 2.13 0.38
CA ASN A 73 5.94 3.54 0.00
C ASN A 73 6.83 4.37 0.91
N SER A 74 6.71 4.18 2.22
CA SER A 74 7.49 4.91 3.22
C SER A 74 8.99 4.66 3.06
N GLN A 75 9.40 3.40 2.86
CA GLN A 75 10.81 3.03 2.70
C GLN A 75 11.40 3.64 1.42
N ILE A 76 10.64 3.65 0.34
CA ILE A 76 11.10 4.27 -0.91
C ILE A 76 11.31 5.76 -0.71
N ASN A 77 10.39 6.43 0.00
CA ASN A 77 10.51 7.85 0.28
C ASN A 77 11.73 8.17 1.16
N ILE A 78 11.98 7.34 2.17
CA ILE A 78 13.17 7.48 3.03
C ILE A 78 14.44 7.32 2.19
N TYR A 79 14.48 6.31 1.33
CA TYR A 79 15.63 6.07 0.45
C TYR A 79 15.85 7.25 -0.49
N ALA A 80 14.79 7.76 -1.10
CA ALA A 80 14.87 8.90 -2.01
C ALA A 80 15.38 10.15 -1.30
N ASN A 81 14.92 10.41 -0.09
CA ASN A 81 15.39 11.55 0.72
C ASN A 81 16.87 11.39 1.09
N SER A 82 17.32 10.17 1.37
CA SER A 82 18.74 9.88 1.61
C SER A 82 19.60 10.20 0.40
N MET A 83 19.12 9.86 -0.80
CA MET A 83 19.82 10.16 -2.05
C MET A 83 19.97 11.66 -2.24
N GLN A 84 18.90 12.42 -2.00
CA GLN A 84 18.94 13.90 -2.12
C GLN A 84 19.95 14.48 -1.16
N GLN A 85 19.96 14.00 0.08
CA GLN A 85 20.87 14.52 1.10
C GLN A 85 22.32 14.20 0.76
N LYS A 86 22.58 13.00 0.26
CA LYS A 86 23.90 12.58 -0.17
C LYS A 86 24.41 13.46 -1.33
N ASP A 87 23.55 13.74 -2.30
CA ASP A 87 23.90 14.61 -3.42
C ASP A 87 24.27 16.01 -2.95
N LEU A 88 23.55 16.56 -1.98
CA LEU A 88 23.86 17.85 -1.38
C LEU A 88 25.21 17.82 -0.67
N GLU A 89 25.50 16.78 0.11
CA GLU A 89 26.76 16.64 0.81
C GLU A 89 27.94 16.56 -0.16
N ASP A 90 27.77 15.77 -1.22
CA ASP A 90 28.80 15.65 -2.26
C ASP A 90 29.04 16.97 -2.96
N SER A 91 27.97 17.72 -3.25
CA SER A 91 28.07 19.05 -3.82
C SER A 91 28.88 19.99 -2.94
N ARG A 92 28.62 20.03 -1.64
CA ARG A 92 29.33 20.84 -0.68
C ARG A 92 30.80 20.46 -0.58
N ARG A 93 31.08 19.14 -0.62
CA ARG A 93 32.45 18.62 -0.56
C ARG A 93 33.29 19.14 -1.72
N PHE A 94 32.71 19.29 -2.90
CA PHE A 94 33.40 19.75 -4.09
C PHE A 94 33.29 21.27 -4.31
N GLY A 95 32.71 21.98 -3.37
CA GLY A 95 32.60 23.45 -3.46
C GLY A 95 31.54 23.92 -4.44
N LEU A 96 30.57 23.09 -4.74
CA LEU A 96 29.51 23.41 -5.70
C LEU A 96 28.27 23.97 -5.02
#